data_e5feb38dba320b2fc1cfbc9067d9fa6c
#
_entry.id   e5feb38dba320b2fc1cfbc9067d9fa6c
#
_cell.length_a   1.000
_cell.length_b   1.000
_cell.length_c   1.000
_cell.angle_alpha   90.00
_cell.angle_beta   90.00
_cell.angle_gamma   90.00
#
_symmetry.space_group_name_H-M   'P 1'
#
loop_
_entity.id
_entity.type
_entity.pdbx_description
1 polymer ?
#
loop_
_entity_poly.entity_id
_entity_poly.type
_entity_poly.pdbx_seq_one_letter_code
_entity_poly.pdbx_strand_id
1 'polypeptide(L)'
;ISPIAWQNDDLPELTKEYTMEQALQEAREIGYTGVERGQRMPHDTEGLKAYLENANIELCGGWCSGNSLVNNFPEECEAIGQQVDQFVELSSPCIVYAECSNTVQGEIQTPVNGRPKLTRDEISSYASKISEVAKWCADRGMPMAYHHHMGSIIETEDDVNWLMDASSSDLNLCFDTGHLLFGGGDVMATLDRWGDRINHVHYKDCLLYTSDAADDSLR
;
A
#
# COMPACT_ATOMS: atom_id res chain seq x y z
N ILE A 1 9.15 6.66 -6.35
CA ILE A 1 9.54 5.24 -6.34
C ILE A 1 9.38 4.65 -4.94
N SER A 2 9.09 3.34 -4.82
CA SER A 2 9.12 2.65 -3.53
C SER A 2 10.50 2.01 -3.30
N PRO A 3 11.09 2.14 -2.10
CA PRO A 3 12.39 1.54 -1.78
C PRO A 3 12.35 0.01 -1.75
N ILE A 4 11.19 -0.61 -1.81
CA ILE A 4 11.04 -2.07 -1.88
C ILE A 4 11.76 -2.69 -3.10
N ALA A 5 12.08 -1.89 -4.12
CA ALA A 5 12.90 -2.32 -5.25
C ALA A 5 14.33 -2.74 -4.84
N TRP A 6 14.84 -2.19 -3.74
CA TRP A 6 16.17 -2.52 -3.17
C TRP A 6 16.07 -3.25 -1.84
N GLN A 7 14.99 -3.03 -1.09
CA GLN A 7 14.83 -3.54 0.26
C GLN A 7 13.48 -4.22 0.40
N ASN A 8 13.50 -5.53 0.62
CA ASN A 8 12.27 -6.28 0.85
C ASN A 8 11.83 -6.10 2.32
N ASP A 9 10.68 -5.46 2.54
CA ASP A 9 10.15 -5.21 3.88
C ASP A 9 9.42 -6.44 4.46
N ASP A 10 8.90 -7.34 3.62
CA ASP A 10 8.28 -8.60 4.06
C ASP A 10 9.31 -9.68 4.42
N LEU A 11 10.43 -9.71 3.68
CA LEU A 11 11.54 -10.65 3.87
C LEU A 11 12.89 -9.91 3.93
N PRO A 12 13.17 -9.14 5.01
CA PRO A 12 14.35 -8.28 5.10
C PRO A 12 15.68 -9.01 4.95
N GLU A 13 15.68 -10.33 5.21
CA GLU A 13 16.85 -11.20 5.09
C GLU A 13 17.42 -11.26 3.68
N LEU A 14 16.56 -11.09 2.66
CA LEU A 14 16.95 -11.21 1.24
C LEU A 14 17.74 -10.00 0.71
N THR A 15 17.69 -8.88 1.43
CA THR A 15 18.23 -7.59 0.95
C THR A 15 19.10 -6.88 1.99
N LYS A 16 19.79 -7.65 2.84
CA LYS A 16 20.63 -7.09 3.93
C LYS A 16 21.80 -6.27 3.45
N GLU A 17 22.33 -6.59 2.28
CA GLU A 17 23.49 -5.93 1.68
C GLU A 17 23.20 -4.53 1.15
N TYR A 18 21.94 -4.21 0.87
CA TYR A 18 21.56 -2.89 0.35
C TYR A 18 21.28 -1.92 1.49
N THR A 19 21.91 -0.75 1.45
CA THR A 19 21.60 0.35 2.36
C THR A 19 20.53 1.25 1.79
N MET A 20 19.83 1.97 2.65
CA MET A 20 18.82 2.93 2.22
C MET A 20 19.47 4.13 1.51
N GLU A 21 20.65 4.55 1.94
CA GLU A 21 21.44 5.61 1.29
C GLU A 21 21.76 5.24 -0.15
N GLN A 22 22.20 3.99 -0.39
CA GLN A 22 22.45 3.49 -1.73
C GLN A 22 21.17 3.49 -2.58
N ALA A 23 20.04 3.01 -2.03
CA ALA A 23 18.76 3.00 -2.73
C ALA A 23 18.33 4.42 -3.15
N LEU A 24 18.44 5.40 -2.26
CA LEU A 24 18.10 6.79 -2.57
C LEU A 24 19.06 7.42 -3.58
N GLN A 25 20.35 7.13 -3.50
CA GLN A 25 21.32 7.59 -4.47
C GLN A 25 21.00 7.05 -5.86
N GLU A 26 20.80 5.73 -6.00
CA GLU A 26 20.46 5.09 -7.27
C GLU A 26 19.11 5.62 -7.82
N ALA A 27 18.11 5.79 -6.96
CA ALA A 27 16.83 6.40 -7.35
C ALA A 27 17.02 7.80 -7.95
N ARG A 28 17.86 8.64 -7.34
CA ARG A 28 18.19 9.97 -7.85
C ARG A 28 18.95 9.92 -9.16
N GLU A 29 19.92 9.02 -9.30
CA GLU A 29 20.70 8.84 -10.54
C GLU A 29 19.83 8.40 -11.72
N ILE A 30 18.79 7.59 -11.46
CA ILE A 30 17.78 7.19 -12.46
C ILE A 30 16.85 8.36 -12.82
N GLY A 31 16.71 9.36 -11.94
CA GLY A 31 15.90 10.57 -12.16
C GLY A 31 14.62 10.66 -11.33
N TYR A 32 14.42 9.79 -10.35
CA TYR A 32 13.29 9.92 -9.43
C TYR A 32 13.45 11.14 -8.52
N THR A 33 12.33 11.86 -8.30
CA THR A 33 12.27 13.04 -7.43
C THR A 33 11.55 12.77 -6.12
N GLY A 34 10.80 11.69 -6.03
CA GLY A 34 10.04 11.29 -4.85
C GLY A 34 10.26 9.82 -4.50
N VAL A 35 10.20 9.55 -3.19
CA VAL A 35 10.31 8.20 -2.62
C VAL A 35 9.20 7.97 -1.61
N GLU A 36 8.69 6.76 -1.53
CA GLU A 36 7.83 6.33 -0.44
C GLU A 36 8.66 6.09 0.84
N ARG A 37 8.06 6.33 2.01
CA ARG A 37 8.71 5.97 3.28
C ARG A 37 8.84 4.45 3.39
N GLY A 38 10.08 3.96 3.40
CA GLY A 38 10.42 2.57 3.68
C GLY A 38 10.59 2.30 5.18
N GLN A 39 10.53 1.04 5.57
CA GLN A 39 10.64 0.59 6.97
C GLN A 39 11.98 0.98 7.63
N ARG A 40 13.05 1.08 6.85
CA ARG A 40 14.40 1.38 7.34
C ARG A 40 14.73 2.89 7.38
N MET A 41 13.78 3.75 7.00
CA MET A 41 13.92 5.19 7.13
C MET A 41 13.58 5.64 8.57
N PRO A 42 14.03 6.83 8.99
CA PRO A 42 13.64 7.38 10.30
C PRO A 42 12.12 7.44 10.48
N HIS A 43 11.63 7.06 11.65
CA HIS A 43 10.20 7.06 11.96
C HIS A 43 9.72 8.38 12.59
N ASP A 44 10.62 9.17 13.18
CA ASP A 44 10.30 10.50 13.65
C ASP A 44 10.33 11.53 12.52
N THR A 45 9.52 12.58 12.64
CA THR A 45 9.31 13.55 11.56
C THR A 45 10.57 14.35 11.24
N GLU A 46 11.29 14.81 12.26
CA GLU A 46 12.51 15.59 12.09
C GLU A 46 13.62 14.77 11.43
N GLY A 47 13.80 13.53 11.90
CA GLY A 47 14.77 12.60 11.32
C GLY A 47 14.45 12.25 9.88
N LEU A 48 13.18 11.95 9.57
CA LEU A 48 12.75 11.66 8.20
C LEU A 48 12.94 12.86 7.28
N LYS A 49 12.56 14.06 7.75
CA LYS A 49 12.76 15.31 7.00
C LYS A 49 14.23 15.53 6.64
N ALA A 50 15.10 15.51 7.65
CA ALA A 50 16.54 15.68 7.44
C ALA A 50 17.12 14.61 6.51
N TYR A 51 16.62 13.37 6.61
CA TYR A 51 17.05 12.26 5.79
C TYR A 51 16.70 12.47 4.31
N LEU A 52 15.46 12.89 4.01
CA LEU A 52 15.00 13.20 2.67
C LEU A 52 15.69 14.44 2.07
N GLU A 53 15.87 15.50 2.88
CA GLU A 53 16.61 16.71 2.47
C GLU A 53 18.07 16.39 2.10
N ASN A 54 18.76 15.57 2.91
CA ASN A 54 20.13 15.14 2.62
C ASN A 54 20.23 14.31 1.32
N ALA A 55 19.20 13.51 1.02
CA ALA A 55 19.13 12.75 -0.22
C ALA A 55 18.62 13.60 -1.41
N ASN A 56 18.18 14.83 -1.18
CA ASN A 56 17.54 15.69 -2.18
C ASN A 56 16.39 14.99 -2.92
N ILE A 57 15.50 14.35 -2.15
CA ILE A 57 14.32 13.62 -2.65
C ILE A 57 13.12 13.96 -1.76
N GLU A 58 11.92 13.97 -2.33
CA GLU A 58 10.69 14.31 -1.63
C GLU A 58 9.95 13.05 -1.17
N LEU A 59 9.10 13.19 -0.13
CA LEU A 59 8.18 12.13 0.27
C LEU A 59 6.99 12.10 -0.70
N CYS A 60 6.73 10.95 -1.33
CA CYS A 60 5.60 10.81 -2.25
C CYS A 60 4.52 9.83 -1.78
N GLY A 61 4.60 9.33 -0.57
CA GLY A 61 3.69 8.37 0.02
C GLY A 61 4.40 7.48 1.03
N GLY A 62 3.77 6.39 1.35
CA GLY A 62 4.38 5.33 2.15
C GLY A 62 3.32 4.45 2.80
N TRP A 63 3.71 3.20 3.01
CA TRP A 63 2.87 2.18 3.60
C TRP A 63 2.36 2.58 4.99
N CYS A 64 1.06 2.45 5.18
CA CYS A 64 0.37 2.62 6.45
C CYS A 64 -0.41 1.34 6.77
N SER A 65 0.03 0.61 7.76
CA SER A 65 -0.67 -0.60 8.22
C SER A 65 -1.92 -0.22 8.98
N GLY A 66 -3.06 -0.57 8.43
CA GLY A 66 -4.36 -0.36 9.05
C GLY A 66 -5.01 -1.64 9.52
N ASN A 67 -5.99 -1.52 10.40
CA ASN A 67 -6.74 -2.62 10.98
C ASN A 67 -8.24 -2.27 11.10
N SER A 68 -8.79 -1.51 10.16
CA SER A 68 -10.19 -1.07 10.18
C SER A 68 -11.20 -2.22 10.13
N LEU A 69 -10.78 -3.42 9.71
CA LEU A 69 -11.62 -4.60 9.77
C LEU A 69 -12.01 -4.94 11.22
N VAL A 70 -11.07 -4.82 12.15
CA VAL A 70 -11.23 -5.18 13.57
C VAL A 70 -11.37 -3.98 14.49
N ASN A 71 -10.66 -2.88 14.22
CA ASN A 71 -10.74 -1.64 15.00
C ASN A 71 -12.06 -0.92 14.75
N ASN A 72 -12.53 -0.19 15.76
CA ASN A 72 -13.54 0.84 15.55
C ASN A 72 -12.89 2.14 15.04
N PHE A 73 -13.71 3.10 14.59
CA PHE A 73 -13.23 4.35 13.99
C PHE A 73 -12.23 5.14 14.89
N PRO A 74 -12.49 5.40 16.19
CA PRO A 74 -11.52 6.08 17.04
C PRO A 74 -10.20 5.33 17.23
N GLU A 75 -10.25 4.02 17.40
CA GLU A 75 -9.08 3.17 17.55
C GLU A 75 -8.20 3.21 16.31
N GLU A 76 -8.81 3.15 15.12
CA GLU A 76 -8.08 3.21 13.86
C GLU A 76 -7.43 4.59 13.65
N CYS A 77 -8.19 5.66 13.89
CA CYS A 77 -7.65 7.02 13.79
C CYS A 77 -6.48 7.27 14.77
N GLU A 78 -6.54 6.72 15.98
CA GLU A 78 -5.44 6.81 16.95
C GLU A 78 -4.22 6.02 16.45
N ALA A 79 -4.43 4.81 15.90
CA ALA A 79 -3.36 3.95 15.43
C ALA A 79 -2.55 4.57 14.28
N ILE A 80 -3.22 5.21 13.32
CA ILE A 80 -2.56 5.79 12.14
C ILE A 80 -2.25 7.28 12.28
N GLY A 81 -2.76 7.93 13.33
CA GLY A 81 -2.77 9.40 13.46
C GLY A 81 -1.39 10.04 13.40
N GLN A 82 -0.42 9.47 14.10
CA GLN A 82 0.95 9.99 14.10
C GLN A 82 1.57 9.99 12.69
N GLN A 83 1.31 8.92 11.91
CA GLN A 83 1.81 8.83 10.54
C GLN A 83 1.10 9.80 9.61
N VAL A 84 -0.22 9.99 9.77
CA VAL A 84 -0.99 10.99 9.02
C VAL A 84 -0.43 12.39 9.26
N ASP A 85 -0.23 12.78 10.53
CA ASP A 85 0.32 14.10 10.89
C ASP A 85 1.74 14.29 10.34
N GLN A 86 2.59 13.27 10.43
CA GLN A 86 3.95 13.28 9.85
C GLN A 86 3.90 13.53 8.33
N PHE A 87 3.03 12.82 7.60
CA PHE A 87 2.94 12.92 6.15
C PHE A 87 2.36 14.27 5.70
N VAL A 88 1.41 14.84 6.48
CA VAL A 88 0.92 16.21 6.27
C VAL A 88 2.07 17.22 6.40
N GLU A 89 2.86 17.13 7.49
CA GLU A 89 3.99 18.04 7.74
C GLU A 89 5.05 17.96 6.64
N LEU A 90 5.30 16.75 6.11
CA LEU A 90 6.25 16.51 5.02
C LEU A 90 5.66 16.73 3.62
N SER A 91 4.42 17.22 3.52
CA SER A 91 3.73 17.50 2.27
C SER A 91 3.61 16.30 1.33
N SER A 92 3.47 15.10 1.90
CA SER A 92 3.20 13.89 1.11
C SER A 92 1.86 14.04 0.36
N PRO A 93 1.75 13.65 -0.91
CA PRO A 93 0.51 13.74 -1.65
C PRO A 93 -0.57 12.76 -1.18
N CYS A 94 -0.19 11.66 -0.55
CA CYS A 94 -1.11 10.66 -0.03
C CYS A 94 -0.47 9.80 1.06
N ILE A 95 -1.33 9.05 1.77
CA ILE A 95 -0.93 7.92 2.61
C ILE A 95 -1.41 6.61 1.97
N VAL A 96 -0.51 5.63 1.81
CA VAL A 96 -0.83 4.33 1.20
C VAL A 96 -1.32 3.37 2.27
N TYR A 97 -2.63 3.31 2.45
CA TYR A 97 -3.28 2.51 3.49
C TYR A 97 -3.49 1.07 3.00
N ALA A 98 -3.04 0.10 3.77
CA ALA A 98 -3.33 -1.32 3.54
C ALA A 98 -3.97 -1.95 4.78
N GLU A 99 -5.06 -2.70 4.56
CA GLU A 99 -5.69 -3.49 5.62
C GLU A 99 -4.82 -4.70 5.96
N CYS A 100 -4.35 -4.77 7.20
CA CYS A 100 -3.41 -5.79 7.67
C CYS A 100 -4.05 -6.81 8.61
N SER A 101 -5.34 -6.70 8.92
CA SER A 101 -6.01 -7.66 9.79
C SER A 101 -6.08 -9.04 9.15
N ASN A 102 -5.50 -10.02 9.82
CA ASN A 102 -5.51 -11.43 9.42
C ASN A 102 -4.89 -11.70 8.03
N THR A 103 -4.03 -10.82 7.52
CA THR A 103 -3.33 -11.01 6.24
C THR A 103 -2.29 -12.12 6.33
N VAL A 104 -1.98 -12.76 5.20
CA VAL A 104 -1.08 -13.94 5.16
C VAL A 104 0.20 -13.73 4.35
N GLN A 105 0.37 -12.58 3.68
CA GLN A 105 1.52 -12.34 2.80
C GLN A 105 2.89 -12.37 3.51
N GLY A 106 2.94 -12.06 4.81
CA GLY A 106 4.18 -12.14 5.62
C GLY A 106 4.41 -13.52 6.27
N GLU A 107 3.54 -14.50 6.03
CA GLU A 107 3.61 -15.81 6.66
C GLU A 107 4.13 -16.88 5.69
N ILE A 108 5.44 -17.10 5.63
CA ILE A 108 6.10 -18.04 4.69
C ILE A 108 5.46 -19.44 4.67
N GLN A 109 4.90 -19.91 5.79
CA GLN A 109 4.30 -21.24 5.89
C GLN A 109 2.81 -21.27 5.48
N THR A 110 2.21 -20.11 5.25
CA THR A 110 0.78 -19.99 4.90
C THR A 110 0.64 -19.72 3.40
N PRO A 111 -0.04 -20.61 2.65
CA PRO A 111 -0.32 -20.33 1.24
C PRO A 111 -1.12 -19.03 1.07
N VAL A 112 -0.77 -18.22 0.07
CA VAL A 112 -1.44 -16.94 -0.20
C VAL A 112 -2.95 -17.11 -0.44
N ASN A 113 -3.38 -18.22 -1.04
CA ASN A 113 -4.80 -18.55 -1.23
C ASN A 113 -5.55 -18.82 0.09
N GLY A 114 -4.84 -18.97 1.22
CA GLY A 114 -5.39 -19.03 2.58
C GLY A 114 -5.79 -17.66 3.14
N ARG A 115 -5.70 -16.60 2.36
CA ARG A 115 -6.10 -15.25 2.75
C ARG A 115 -7.52 -15.17 3.30
N PRO A 116 -7.85 -14.21 4.17
CA PRO A 116 -9.23 -13.97 4.58
C PRO A 116 -10.06 -13.53 3.36
N LYS A 117 -11.21 -14.18 3.17
CA LYS A 117 -12.15 -13.88 2.08
C LYS A 117 -13.44 -13.37 2.67
N LEU A 118 -13.82 -12.16 2.28
CA LEU A 118 -15.07 -11.55 2.67
C LEU A 118 -16.13 -11.72 1.58
N THR A 119 -17.37 -11.87 1.99
CA THR A 119 -18.51 -11.76 1.08
C THR A 119 -18.70 -10.32 0.62
N ARG A 120 -19.44 -10.09 -0.45
CA ARG A 120 -19.76 -8.76 -0.94
C ARG A 120 -20.42 -7.87 0.13
N ASP A 121 -21.29 -8.44 0.97
CA ASP A 121 -21.98 -7.69 2.03
C ASP A 121 -21.00 -7.31 3.16
N GLU A 122 -20.05 -8.19 3.48
CA GLU A 122 -18.98 -7.90 4.45
C GLU A 122 -18.02 -6.83 3.92
N ILE A 123 -17.66 -6.88 2.63
CA ILE A 123 -16.87 -5.81 1.98
C ILE A 123 -17.64 -4.50 1.97
N SER A 124 -18.94 -4.50 1.70
CA SER A 124 -19.77 -3.28 1.76
C SER A 124 -19.80 -2.69 3.18
N SER A 125 -19.87 -3.53 4.19
CA SER A 125 -19.81 -3.10 5.60
C SER A 125 -18.44 -2.53 5.96
N TYR A 126 -17.38 -3.17 5.51
CA TYR A 126 -16.00 -2.70 5.65
C TYR A 126 -15.78 -1.36 4.90
N ALA A 127 -16.32 -1.23 3.67
CA ALA A 127 -16.24 -0.02 2.87
C ALA A 127 -16.81 1.21 3.60
N SER A 128 -17.88 1.03 4.36
CA SER A 128 -18.45 2.09 5.18
C SER A 128 -17.49 2.55 6.27
N LYS A 129 -16.84 1.62 6.96
CA LYS A 129 -15.86 1.92 8.02
C LYS A 129 -14.64 2.65 7.45
N ILE A 130 -14.02 2.09 6.40
CA ILE A 130 -12.80 2.68 5.83
C ILE A 130 -13.08 4.04 5.16
N SER A 131 -14.31 4.28 4.68
CA SER A 131 -14.73 5.58 4.16
C SER A 131 -14.72 6.67 5.24
N GLU A 132 -15.10 6.35 6.47
CA GLU A 132 -15.02 7.29 7.59
C GLU A 132 -13.55 7.64 7.92
N VAL A 133 -12.67 6.65 7.90
CA VAL A 133 -11.24 6.84 8.12
C VAL A 133 -10.61 7.65 6.97
N ALA A 134 -10.95 7.34 5.72
CA ALA A 134 -10.49 8.08 4.55
C ALA A 134 -10.91 9.55 4.59
N LYS A 135 -12.17 9.81 4.96
CA LYS A 135 -12.66 11.18 5.18
C LYS A 135 -11.88 11.88 6.30
N TRP A 136 -11.64 11.22 7.41
CA TRP A 136 -10.86 11.77 8.52
C TRP A 136 -9.43 12.14 8.12
N CYS A 137 -8.80 11.33 7.27
CA CYS A 137 -7.49 11.65 6.68
C CYS A 137 -7.59 12.86 5.74
N ALA A 138 -8.59 12.87 4.84
CA ALA A 138 -8.80 13.95 3.88
C ALA A 138 -9.07 15.31 4.57
N ASP A 139 -9.88 15.32 5.65
CA ASP A 139 -10.16 16.51 6.47
C ASP A 139 -8.88 17.09 7.13
N ARG A 140 -7.81 16.29 7.24
CA ARG A 140 -6.47 16.69 7.71
C ARG A 140 -5.51 17.07 6.60
N GLY A 141 -5.97 17.01 5.34
CA GLY A 141 -5.14 17.30 4.18
C GLY A 141 -4.28 16.09 3.73
N MET A 142 -4.59 14.88 4.19
CA MET A 142 -3.89 13.66 3.78
C MET A 142 -4.84 12.71 3.05
N PRO A 143 -4.95 12.79 1.70
CA PRO A 143 -5.75 11.85 0.94
C PRO A 143 -5.27 10.41 1.14
N MET A 144 -6.21 9.49 1.36
CA MET A 144 -5.92 8.06 1.46
C MET A 144 -5.88 7.42 0.08
N ALA A 145 -4.85 6.61 -0.17
CA ALA A 145 -4.73 5.69 -1.29
C ALA A 145 -4.86 4.27 -0.74
N TYR A 146 -6.01 3.62 -0.92
CA TYR A 146 -6.22 2.24 -0.46
C TYR A 146 -5.44 1.26 -1.32
N HIS A 147 -4.55 0.52 -0.69
CA HIS A 147 -3.70 -0.47 -1.36
C HIS A 147 -4.31 -1.86 -1.26
N HIS A 148 -4.88 -2.35 -2.36
CA HIS A 148 -5.26 -3.76 -2.48
C HIS A 148 -3.99 -4.62 -2.60
N HIS A 149 -3.98 -5.78 -1.95
CA HIS A 149 -2.74 -6.55 -1.83
C HIS A 149 -3.02 -8.05 -1.84
N MET A 150 -2.13 -8.83 -2.44
CA MET A 150 -2.18 -10.29 -2.35
C MET A 150 -2.11 -10.72 -0.88
N GLY A 151 -2.89 -11.74 -0.52
CA GLY A 151 -2.94 -12.24 0.86
C GLY A 151 -3.79 -11.40 1.82
N SER A 152 -4.45 -10.33 1.35
CA SER A 152 -5.35 -9.47 2.15
C SER A 152 -6.82 -9.72 1.85
N ILE A 153 -7.71 -8.99 2.55
CA ILE A 153 -9.16 -9.06 2.31
C ILE A 153 -9.59 -8.50 0.94
N ILE A 154 -8.80 -7.59 0.37
CA ILE A 154 -9.05 -7.00 -0.94
C ILE A 154 -7.87 -7.37 -1.86
N GLU A 155 -8.05 -8.40 -2.66
CA GLU A 155 -7.02 -8.96 -3.55
C GLU A 155 -7.48 -9.02 -5.01
N THR A 156 -8.67 -9.58 -5.26
CA THR A 156 -9.18 -9.79 -6.61
C THR A 156 -9.82 -8.53 -7.18
N GLU A 157 -10.00 -8.51 -8.51
CA GLU A 157 -10.75 -7.43 -9.18
C GLU A 157 -12.16 -7.27 -8.62
N ASP A 158 -12.85 -8.37 -8.31
CA ASP A 158 -14.18 -8.33 -7.70
C ASP A 158 -14.14 -7.68 -6.31
N ASP A 159 -13.14 -8.02 -5.48
CA ASP A 159 -12.97 -7.40 -4.16
C ASP A 159 -12.76 -5.88 -4.29
N VAL A 160 -11.89 -5.46 -5.23
CA VAL A 160 -11.63 -4.03 -5.53
C VAL A 160 -12.91 -3.36 -5.99
N ASN A 161 -13.62 -3.97 -6.93
CA ASN A 161 -14.87 -3.41 -7.46
C ASN A 161 -15.93 -3.26 -6.36
N TRP A 162 -16.11 -4.26 -5.50
CA TRP A 162 -17.09 -4.19 -4.40
C TRP A 162 -16.72 -3.14 -3.36
N LEU A 163 -15.43 -3.02 -3.03
CA LEU A 163 -14.93 -1.98 -2.12
C LEU A 163 -15.21 -0.59 -2.69
N MET A 164 -14.77 -0.35 -3.93
CA MET A 164 -14.86 0.98 -4.54
C MET A 164 -16.29 1.39 -4.85
N ASP A 165 -17.17 0.44 -5.25
CA ASP A 165 -18.60 0.68 -5.46
C ASP A 165 -19.30 1.11 -4.17
N ALA A 166 -18.90 0.54 -3.02
CA ALA A 166 -19.56 0.76 -1.73
C ALA A 166 -18.94 1.89 -0.88
N SER A 167 -17.74 2.36 -1.26
CA SER A 167 -17.04 3.41 -0.50
C SER A 167 -17.36 4.82 -0.97
N SER A 168 -17.14 5.81 -0.07
CA SER A 168 -17.26 7.23 -0.40
C SER A 168 -16.17 7.70 -1.37
N SER A 169 -16.36 8.90 -1.93
CA SER A 169 -15.38 9.54 -2.82
C SER A 169 -14.08 9.97 -2.11
N ASP A 170 -14.04 9.95 -0.78
CA ASP A 170 -12.83 10.26 -0.02
C ASP A 170 -11.82 9.10 -0.03
N LEU A 171 -12.31 7.86 -0.28
CA LEU A 171 -11.43 6.70 -0.46
C LEU A 171 -10.95 6.65 -1.90
N ASN A 172 -9.64 6.82 -2.11
CA ASN A 172 -9.02 6.63 -3.41
C ASN A 172 -8.29 5.29 -3.47
N LEU A 173 -7.92 4.87 -4.67
CA LEU A 173 -7.22 3.63 -4.92
C LEU A 173 -5.71 3.88 -5.11
N CYS A 174 -4.88 3.14 -4.39
CA CYS A 174 -3.52 2.87 -4.81
C CYS A 174 -3.58 1.71 -5.83
N PHE A 175 -3.42 2.05 -7.09
CA PHE A 175 -3.55 1.09 -8.19
C PHE A 175 -2.24 0.31 -8.37
N ASP A 176 -2.22 -0.94 -7.90
CA ASP A 176 -1.08 -1.84 -8.04
C ASP A 176 -1.32 -2.83 -9.16
N THR A 177 -0.63 -2.64 -10.29
CA THR A 177 -0.80 -3.46 -11.48
C THR A 177 -0.37 -4.91 -11.26
N GLY A 178 0.68 -5.15 -10.47
CA GLY A 178 1.19 -6.48 -10.19
C GLY A 178 0.26 -7.29 -9.28
N HIS A 179 -0.23 -6.68 -8.19
CA HIS A 179 -1.18 -7.36 -7.31
C HIS A 179 -2.51 -7.64 -7.98
N LEU A 180 -2.98 -6.72 -8.85
CA LEU A 180 -4.21 -6.95 -9.60
C LEU A 180 -4.08 -8.13 -10.56
N LEU A 181 -2.98 -8.21 -11.33
CA LEU A 181 -2.69 -9.33 -12.22
C LEU A 181 -2.55 -10.65 -11.44
N PHE A 182 -1.88 -10.62 -10.28
CA PHE A 182 -1.77 -11.78 -9.39
C PHE A 182 -3.15 -12.28 -8.95
N GLY A 183 -4.06 -11.35 -8.60
CA GLY A 183 -5.46 -11.64 -8.25
C GLY A 183 -6.33 -12.09 -9.43
N GLY A 184 -5.78 -12.17 -10.65
CA GLY A 184 -6.50 -12.56 -11.86
C GLY A 184 -7.33 -11.45 -12.50
N GLY A 185 -7.09 -10.19 -12.13
CA GLY A 185 -7.83 -9.03 -12.63
C GLY A 185 -7.30 -8.47 -13.95
N ASP A 186 -8.17 -7.72 -14.64
CA ASP A 186 -7.83 -6.97 -15.85
C ASP A 186 -7.41 -5.54 -15.48
N VAL A 187 -6.12 -5.24 -15.71
CA VAL A 187 -5.52 -3.93 -15.40
C VAL A 187 -6.20 -2.80 -16.18
N MET A 188 -6.49 -3.02 -17.46
CA MET A 188 -7.09 -1.98 -18.30
C MET A 188 -8.56 -1.76 -17.95
N ALA A 189 -9.32 -2.82 -17.71
CA ALA A 189 -10.72 -2.71 -17.29
C ALA A 189 -10.85 -2.00 -15.93
N THR A 190 -9.95 -2.30 -14.99
CA THR A 190 -9.93 -1.63 -13.67
C THR A 190 -9.53 -0.16 -13.81
N LEU A 191 -8.55 0.16 -14.66
CA LEU A 191 -8.15 1.54 -14.93
C LEU A 191 -9.29 2.34 -15.58
N ASP A 192 -9.97 1.76 -16.57
CA ASP A 192 -11.11 2.40 -17.25
C ASP A 192 -12.27 2.66 -16.27
N ARG A 193 -12.48 1.78 -15.31
CA ARG A 193 -13.56 1.90 -14.33
C ARG A 193 -13.24 2.90 -13.20
N TRP A 194 -12.02 2.87 -12.67
CA TRP A 194 -11.67 3.57 -11.43
C TRP A 194 -10.62 4.67 -11.60
N GLY A 195 -10.22 4.99 -12.83
CA GLY A 195 -9.15 5.97 -13.13
C GLY A 195 -9.32 7.31 -12.41
N ASP A 196 -10.55 7.82 -12.33
CA ASP A 196 -10.87 9.08 -11.64
C ASP A 196 -10.72 9.00 -10.10
N ARG A 197 -10.57 7.79 -9.56
CA ARG A 197 -10.38 7.53 -8.13
C ARG A 197 -9.01 6.94 -7.80
N ILE A 198 -8.08 6.92 -8.74
CA ILE A 198 -6.68 6.55 -8.53
C ILE A 198 -5.90 7.79 -8.19
N ASN A 199 -5.30 7.85 -7.00
CA ASN A 199 -4.43 8.94 -6.58
C ASN A 199 -2.98 8.50 -6.31
N HIS A 200 -2.70 7.20 -6.39
CA HIS A 200 -1.37 6.62 -6.28
C HIS A 200 -1.26 5.36 -7.14
N VAL A 201 -0.05 5.05 -7.63
CA VAL A 201 0.17 3.88 -8.48
C VAL A 201 1.43 3.14 -8.05
N HIS A 202 1.30 1.84 -7.83
CA HIS A 202 2.40 0.91 -7.79
C HIS A 202 2.49 0.20 -9.14
N TYR A 203 3.40 0.66 -9.98
CA TYR A 203 3.61 0.09 -11.30
C TYR A 203 4.57 -1.10 -11.20
N LYS A 204 4.02 -2.30 -11.30
CA LYS A 204 4.76 -3.57 -11.25
C LYS A 204 4.50 -4.38 -12.51
N ASP A 205 5.54 -5.02 -13.03
CA ASP A 205 5.42 -6.06 -14.04
C ASP A 205 5.30 -7.42 -13.33
N CYS A 206 4.26 -8.19 -13.66
CA CYS A 206 4.02 -9.50 -13.07
C CYS A 206 4.12 -10.58 -14.16
N LEU A 207 5.23 -11.33 -14.13
CA LEU A 207 5.43 -12.48 -15.00
C LEU A 207 4.76 -13.71 -14.38
N LEU A 208 3.46 -13.85 -14.57
CA LEU A 208 2.64 -14.91 -13.96
C LEU A 208 3.21 -16.32 -14.16
N TYR A 209 3.74 -16.63 -15.34
CA TYR A 209 4.31 -17.94 -15.62
C TYR A 209 5.64 -18.20 -14.89
N THR A 210 6.43 -17.18 -14.57
CA THR A 210 7.64 -17.34 -13.74
C THR A 210 7.30 -17.44 -12.26
N SER A 211 6.27 -16.74 -11.82
CA SER A 211 5.71 -16.88 -10.48
C SER A 211 5.08 -18.26 -10.29
N ASP A 212 4.37 -18.74 -11.31
CA ASP A 212 3.74 -20.07 -11.34
C ASP A 212 4.81 -21.19 -11.32
N ALA A 213 5.89 -21.05 -12.11
CA ALA A 213 7.02 -21.99 -12.10
C ALA A 213 7.77 -22.02 -10.76
N ALA A 214 7.86 -20.90 -10.06
CA ALA A 214 8.44 -20.84 -8.72
C ALA A 214 7.52 -21.50 -7.70
N ASP A 215 6.21 -21.30 -7.82
CA ASP A 215 5.19 -21.92 -6.97
C ASP A 215 5.13 -23.44 -7.16
N ASP A 216 5.26 -23.94 -8.40
CA ASP A 216 5.33 -25.36 -8.70
C ASP A 216 6.61 -26.04 -8.20
N SER A 217 7.70 -25.30 -7.98
CA SER A 217 8.95 -25.83 -7.43
C SER A 217 8.95 -25.92 -5.89
N LEU A 218 7.98 -25.30 -5.24
CA LEU A 218 7.82 -25.25 -3.79
C LEU A 218 6.69 -26.16 -3.27
N ARG A 219 6.05 -26.93 -4.16
CA ARG A 219 5.01 -27.94 -3.80
C ARG A 219 5.58 -29.33 -3.66
#